data_b070acfa45321a27d9b1d2e6d391c386
#
_entry.id   b070acfa45321a27d9b1d2e6d391c386
#
_cell.length_a   1.000
_cell.length_b   1.000
_cell.length_c   1.000
_cell.angle_alpha   90.00
_cell.angle_beta   90.00
_cell.angle_gamma   90.00
#
_symmetry.space_group_name_H-M   'P 1'
#
loop_
_entity.id
_entity.type
_entity.pdbx_description
1 polymer ?
#
loop_
_entity_poly.entity_id
_entity_poly.type
_entity_poly.pdbx_seq_one_letter_code
_entity_poly.pdbx_strand_id
1 'polypeptide(L)'
;MSKKISGRVRGISYLLMLVYFASYIMRINFAVMIVKVCSEMQMQKSALAIILTGLTVAYGIGQVLSGIVGDKIKPRTMIIGGLALASVCNIAMFFAHSVILMTVIWTVNGVAHSMLWPPIVRLLSSTLDDECYSYAIVRVSWGSSIATILLYSVCPMLLRVMSWRDIILICAAIGILILFLWVIFSKKLFIHESSTGEAEGNTPANVNSTLPIPKYVFIPMILIMLGIILQGMLRDGVTNWIPSLLSESFGIAEEDAIFASVIPAIFSMVSFYVFDLLHRKVFRNEVFCSAVIFGGSLAFATAMYAVNMMLSSAVLSVLIVAMIIACVHGINLMLISVVPKRFAKSGKVATFSGLFNACTYIGAAVATPVFARIAEVSGWGMTILSWAIIALLGLAVCLGAVPLWKRFRREYSDN
;
A
#
# COMPACT_ATOMS: atom_id res chain seq x y z
N MET A 1 -12.68 23.71 15.76
CA MET A 1 -11.34 24.34 15.56
C MET A 1 -10.35 23.23 15.26
N SER A 2 -9.61 23.29 14.15
CA SER A 2 -8.54 22.32 13.84
C SER A 2 -7.42 22.51 14.86
N LYS A 3 -7.09 21.45 15.58
CA LYS A 3 -5.99 21.45 16.56
C LYS A 3 -4.69 21.73 15.83
N LYS A 4 -3.91 22.73 16.28
CA LYS A 4 -2.63 23.07 15.65
C LYS A 4 -1.68 21.87 15.77
N ILE A 5 -1.34 21.22 14.63
CA ILE A 5 -0.45 20.05 14.60
C ILE A 5 0.91 20.41 15.21
N SER A 6 1.31 19.71 16.27
CA SER A 6 2.55 19.98 16.99
C SER A 6 3.79 19.66 16.14
N GLY A 7 4.93 20.29 16.46
CA GLY A 7 6.21 19.98 15.80
C GLY A 7 6.60 18.51 15.94
N ARG A 8 6.30 17.88 17.09
CA ARG A 8 6.53 16.46 17.35
C ARG A 8 5.73 15.57 16.37
N VAL A 9 4.44 15.82 16.21
CA VAL A 9 3.59 15.05 15.28
C VAL A 9 4.09 15.17 13.85
N ARG A 10 4.53 16.38 13.44
CA ARG A 10 5.15 16.59 12.12
C ARG A 10 6.42 15.77 11.98
N GLY A 11 7.30 15.80 12.98
CA GLY A 11 8.56 15.02 12.99
C GLY A 11 8.31 13.52 12.85
N ILE A 12 7.37 12.96 13.63
CA ILE A 12 6.96 11.55 13.54
C ILE A 12 6.44 11.23 12.13
N SER A 13 5.55 12.07 11.61
CA SER A 13 4.91 11.83 10.30
C SER A 13 5.91 11.82 9.15
N TYR A 14 6.83 12.78 9.11
CA TYR A 14 7.85 12.85 8.05
C TYR A 14 8.93 11.78 8.21
N LEU A 15 9.32 11.43 9.43
CA LEU A 15 10.28 10.35 9.65
C LEU A 15 9.72 9.00 9.19
N LEU A 16 8.46 8.70 9.51
CA LEU A 16 7.79 7.49 9.03
C LEU A 16 7.49 7.53 7.52
N MET A 17 7.23 8.71 6.95
CA MET A 17 7.15 8.90 5.50
C MET A 17 8.46 8.50 4.82
N LEU A 18 9.62 8.92 5.36
CA LEU A 18 10.94 8.52 4.85
C LEU A 18 11.17 7.01 4.99
N VAL A 19 10.78 6.40 6.11
CA VAL A 19 10.84 4.93 6.30
C VAL A 19 10.03 4.22 5.21
N TYR A 20 8.82 4.69 4.94
CA TYR A 20 7.95 4.06 3.94
C TYR A 20 8.41 4.34 2.51
N PHE A 21 8.98 5.52 2.25
CA PHE A 21 9.69 5.84 1.01
C PHE A 21 10.86 4.89 0.77
N ALA A 22 11.75 4.68 1.77
CA ALA A 22 12.87 3.74 1.67
C ALA A 22 12.40 2.31 1.39
N SER A 23 11.32 1.90 2.06
CA SER A 23 10.69 0.61 1.78
C SER A 23 10.32 0.47 0.30
N TYR A 24 9.66 1.46 -0.27
CA TYR A 24 9.21 1.36 -1.66
C TYR A 24 10.36 1.40 -2.67
N ILE A 25 11.37 2.27 -2.50
CA ILE A 25 12.51 2.29 -3.43
C ILE A 25 13.30 0.99 -3.43
N MET A 26 13.43 0.30 -2.28
CA MET A 26 14.13 -0.97 -2.17
C MET A 26 13.28 -2.19 -2.57
N ARG A 27 11.99 -2.01 -2.78
CA ARG A 27 11.06 -3.08 -3.13
C ARG A 27 10.71 -3.13 -4.61
N ILE A 28 10.43 -1.98 -5.23
CA ILE A 28 9.94 -1.92 -6.61
C ILE A 28 11.03 -1.59 -7.64
N ASN A 29 12.24 -1.24 -7.21
CA ASN A 29 13.36 -0.89 -8.09
C ASN A 29 13.64 -1.97 -9.16
N PHE A 30 13.72 -3.23 -8.77
CA PHE A 30 13.95 -4.34 -9.69
C PHE A 30 12.83 -4.47 -10.75
N ALA A 31 11.56 -4.31 -10.32
CA ALA A 31 10.42 -4.38 -11.23
C ALA A 31 10.44 -3.26 -12.27
N VAL A 32 10.81 -2.04 -11.86
CA VAL A 32 10.92 -0.89 -12.78
C VAL A 32 12.01 -1.11 -13.84
N MET A 33 13.07 -1.82 -13.49
CA MET A 33 14.22 -2.07 -14.38
C MET A 33 14.18 -3.42 -15.09
N ILE A 34 13.11 -4.21 -14.94
CA ILE A 34 13.05 -5.61 -15.40
C ILE A 34 13.35 -5.78 -16.89
N VAL A 35 12.91 -4.84 -17.74
CA VAL A 35 13.17 -4.89 -19.19
C VAL A 35 14.68 -4.81 -19.47
N LYS A 36 15.40 -3.91 -18.81
CA LYS A 36 16.84 -3.76 -18.92
C LYS A 36 17.58 -4.99 -18.39
N VAL A 37 17.11 -5.54 -17.26
CA VAL A 37 17.66 -6.78 -16.69
C VAL A 37 17.48 -7.95 -17.66
N CYS A 38 16.31 -8.08 -18.31
CA CYS A 38 16.06 -9.09 -19.33
C CYS A 38 17.08 -9.00 -20.48
N SER A 39 17.30 -7.79 -21.00
CA SER A 39 18.21 -7.59 -22.12
C SER A 39 19.68 -7.86 -21.76
N GLU A 40 20.12 -7.45 -20.56
CA GLU A 40 21.51 -7.68 -20.12
C GLU A 40 21.79 -9.15 -19.75
N MET A 41 20.81 -9.84 -19.14
CA MET A 41 20.94 -11.26 -18.80
C MET A 41 20.58 -12.18 -19.96
N GLN A 42 20.12 -11.65 -21.10
CA GLN A 42 19.61 -12.40 -22.26
C GLN A 42 18.54 -13.43 -21.88
N MET A 43 17.63 -13.04 -21.01
CA MET A 43 16.58 -13.90 -20.48
C MET A 43 15.19 -13.37 -20.83
N GLN A 44 14.23 -14.28 -20.94
CA GLN A 44 12.83 -13.92 -21.16
C GLN A 44 12.23 -13.27 -19.89
N LYS A 45 11.30 -12.32 -20.08
CA LYS A 45 10.56 -11.68 -18.97
C LYS A 45 9.90 -12.71 -18.04
N SER A 46 9.37 -13.81 -18.58
CA SER A 46 8.76 -14.90 -17.82
C SER A 46 9.72 -15.58 -16.83
N ALA A 47 10.98 -15.75 -17.22
CA ALA A 47 12.00 -16.35 -16.35
C ALA A 47 12.35 -15.44 -15.16
N LEU A 48 12.36 -14.12 -15.36
CA LEU A 48 12.62 -13.14 -14.29
C LEU A 48 11.37 -12.80 -13.47
N ALA A 49 10.17 -13.07 -14.00
CA ALA A 49 8.92 -12.87 -13.26
C ALA A 49 8.83 -13.69 -11.96
N ILE A 50 9.52 -14.85 -11.92
CA ILE A 50 9.58 -15.69 -10.70
C ILE A 50 10.21 -14.95 -9.52
N ILE A 51 11.16 -14.03 -9.77
CA ILE A 51 11.83 -13.21 -8.76
C ILE A 51 10.79 -12.28 -8.09
N LEU A 52 9.97 -11.61 -8.91
CA LEU A 52 8.91 -10.73 -8.42
C LEU A 52 7.77 -11.50 -7.73
N THR A 53 7.47 -12.70 -8.23
CA THR A 53 6.48 -13.59 -7.62
C THR A 53 6.94 -14.02 -6.22
N GLY A 54 8.21 -14.42 -6.06
CA GLY A 54 8.79 -14.76 -4.76
C GLY A 54 8.64 -13.65 -3.74
N LEU A 55 8.99 -12.41 -4.13
CA LEU A 55 8.80 -11.22 -3.29
C LEU A 55 7.33 -11.04 -2.91
N THR A 56 6.42 -11.09 -3.88
CA THR A 56 5.00 -10.79 -3.67
C THR A 56 4.33 -11.80 -2.75
N VAL A 57 4.61 -13.10 -2.95
CA VAL A 57 4.08 -14.18 -2.09
C VAL A 57 4.64 -14.07 -0.68
N ALA A 58 5.96 -13.90 -0.54
CA ALA A 58 6.60 -13.76 0.76
C ALA A 58 6.13 -12.50 1.50
N TYR A 59 5.93 -11.40 0.80
CA TYR A 59 5.36 -10.19 1.36
C TYR A 59 3.91 -10.39 1.84
N GLY A 60 3.06 -11.03 1.03
CA GLY A 60 1.66 -11.30 1.38
C GLY A 60 1.52 -12.16 2.63
N ILE A 61 2.22 -13.31 2.67
CA ILE A 61 2.26 -14.20 3.84
C ILE A 61 2.90 -13.48 5.02
N GLY A 62 4.02 -12.81 4.78
CA GLY A 62 4.77 -12.06 5.77
C GLY A 62 3.94 -10.97 6.45
N GLN A 63 2.98 -10.34 5.77
CA GLN A 63 2.11 -9.34 6.37
C GLN A 63 1.28 -9.90 7.53
N VAL A 64 0.75 -11.11 7.39
CA VAL A 64 0.00 -11.79 8.47
C VAL A 64 0.92 -12.11 9.64
N LEU A 65 2.06 -12.73 9.36
CA LEU A 65 3.04 -13.10 10.39
C LEU A 65 3.60 -11.87 11.11
N SER A 66 3.97 -10.85 10.35
CA SER A 66 4.47 -9.58 10.88
C SER A 66 3.41 -8.81 11.67
N GLY A 67 2.14 -8.94 11.30
CA GLY A 67 1.03 -8.41 12.09
C GLY A 67 0.96 -9.05 13.48
N ILE A 68 0.96 -10.39 13.54
CA ILE A 68 0.90 -11.16 14.81
C ILE A 68 2.12 -10.89 15.69
N VAL A 69 3.30 -10.92 15.09
CA VAL A 69 4.57 -10.64 15.77
C VAL A 69 4.64 -9.17 16.18
N GLY A 70 4.13 -8.28 15.33
CA GLY A 70 4.12 -6.83 15.52
C GLY A 70 3.27 -6.37 16.70
N ASP A 71 2.32 -7.16 17.19
CA ASP A 71 1.59 -6.86 18.42
C ASP A 71 2.39 -7.23 19.70
N LYS A 72 3.42 -8.06 19.57
CA LYS A 72 4.26 -8.50 20.69
C LYS A 72 5.60 -7.77 20.77
N ILE A 73 6.22 -7.50 19.65
CA ILE A 73 7.53 -6.83 19.55
C ILE A 73 7.35 -5.31 19.51
N LYS A 74 8.33 -4.59 20.04
CA LYS A 74 8.36 -3.11 19.96
C LYS A 74 8.38 -2.67 18.50
N PRO A 75 7.44 -1.82 18.04
CA PRO A 75 7.34 -1.40 16.64
C PRO A 75 8.64 -0.81 16.09
N ARG A 76 9.34 -0.04 16.92
CA ARG A 76 10.64 0.55 16.57
C ARG A 76 11.68 -0.49 16.17
N THR A 77 11.81 -1.57 16.94
CA THR A 77 12.78 -2.66 16.68
C THR A 77 12.42 -3.40 15.40
N MET A 78 11.13 -3.63 15.17
CA MET A 78 10.65 -4.32 13.97
C MET A 78 10.92 -3.51 12.70
N ILE A 79 10.73 -2.19 12.74
CA ILE A 79 11.08 -1.27 11.63
C ILE A 79 12.59 -1.30 11.36
N ILE A 80 13.44 -1.30 12.40
CA ILE A 80 14.91 -1.42 12.25
C ILE A 80 15.25 -2.73 11.53
N GLY A 81 14.70 -3.85 12.00
CA GLY A 81 14.93 -5.17 11.40
C GLY A 81 14.50 -5.23 9.93
N GLY A 82 13.32 -4.71 9.62
CA GLY A 82 12.79 -4.67 8.25
C GLY A 82 13.65 -3.83 7.31
N LEU A 83 14.04 -2.61 7.69
CA LEU A 83 14.91 -1.75 6.88
C LEU A 83 16.32 -2.34 6.72
N ALA A 84 16.90 -2.87 7.79
CA ALA A 84 18.23 -3.47 7.75
C ALA A 84 18.25 -4.68 6.82
N LEU A 85 17.30 -5.61 6.98
CA LEU A 85 17.21 -6.79 6.13
C LEU A 85 16.95 -6.43 4.66
N ALA A 86 16.07 -5.46 4.38
CA ALA A 86 15.82 -4.97 3.03
C ALA A 86 17.08 -4.38 2.40
N SER A 87 17.87 -3.59 3.15
CA SER A 87 19.13 -3.03 2.68
C SER A 87 20.15 -4.13 2.36
N VAL A 88 20.28 -5.14 3.23
CA VAL A 88 21.16 -6.30 3.00
C VAL A 88 20.73 -7.06 1.74
N CYS A 89 19.42 -7.30 1.55
CA CYS A 89 18.90 -7.96 0.34
C CYS A 89 19.22 -7.17 -0.94
N ASN A 90 19.08 -5.83 -0.90
CA ASN A 90 19.43 -5.00 -2.06
C ASN A 90 20.95 -5.03 -2.35
N ILE A 91 21.80 -5.00 -1.32
CA ILE A 91 23.25 -5.16 -1.50
C ILE A 91 23.57 -6.57 -2.05
N ALA A 92 22.96 -7.61 -1.49
CA ALA A 92 23.18 -8.99 -1.97
C ALA A 92 22.75 -9.18 -3.44
N MET A 93 21.70 -8.47 -3.88
CA MET A 93 21.22 -8.51 -5.26
C MET A 93 22.24 -7.99 -6.26
N PHE A 94 23.10 -7.03 -5.86
CA PHE A 94 24.20 -6.54 -6.69
C PHE A 94 25.15 -7.67 -7.09
N PHE A 95 25.45 -8.62 -6.19
CA PHE A 95 26.36 -9.75 -6.39
C PHE A 95 25.66 -10.98 -6.99
N ALA A 96 24.35 -10.96 -7.15
CA ALA A 96 23.61 -12.12 -7.65
C ALA A 96 23.69 -12.21 -9.18
N HIS A 97 24.13 -13.36 -9.69
CA HIS A 97 24.27 -13.64 -11.12
C HIS A 97 23.35 -14.77 -11.63
N SER A 98 22.71 -15.51 -10.73
CA SER A 98 21.75 -16.57 -11.10
C SER A 98 20.32 -16.22 -10.69
N VAL A 99 19.35 -16.59 -11.54
CA VAL A 99 17.92 -16.36 -11.26
C VAL A 99 17.48 -16.99 -9.96
N ILE A 100 18.00 -18.16 -9.63
CA ILE A 100 17.67 -18.86 -8.37
C ILE A 100 18.12 -18.03 -7.18
N LEU A 101 19.36 -17.55 -7.16
CA LEU A 101 19.89 -16.73 -6.08
C LEU A 101 19.13 -15.40 -5.98
N MET A 102 18.86 -14.73 -7.11
CA MET A 102 18.04 -13.52 -7.17
C MET A 102 16.64 -13.76 -6.60
N THR A 103 16.01 -14.90 -6.93
CA THR A 103 14.69 -15.27 -6.41
C THR A 103 14.72 -15.46 -4.90
N VAL A 104 15.71 -16.16 -4.37
CA VAL A 104 15.86 -16.34 -2.92
C VAL A 104 16.05 -15.01 -2.21
N ILE A 105 16.96 -14.16 -2.70
CA ILE A 105 17.22 -12.83 -2.12
C ILE A 105 15.95 -11.98 -2.15
N TRP A 106 15.23 -11.96 -3.28
CA TRP A 106 14.02 -11.13 -3.42
C TRP A 106 12.84 -11.67 -2.60
N THR A 107 12.76 -12.98 -2.40
CA THR A 107 11.81 -13.61 -1.48
C THR A 107 12.07 -13.15 -0.03
N VAL A 108 13.34 -13.15 0.40
CA VAL A 108 13.74 -12.62 1.73
C VAL A 108 13.46 -11.11 1.82
N ASN A 109 13.70 -10.36 0.73
CA ASN A 109 13.35 -8.95 0.65
C ASN A 109 11.84 -8.71 0.85
N GLY A 110 10.98 -9.61 0.34
CA GLY A 110 9.53 -9.59 0.59
C GLY A 110 9.20 -9.73 2.07
N VAL A 111 9.85 -10.66 2.78
CA VAL A 111 9.72 -10.80 4.25
C VAL A 111 10.18 -9.53 4.97
N ALA A 112 11.32 -8.95 4.57
CA ALA A 112 11.83 -7.71 5.16
C ALA A 112 10.82 -6.56 5.09
N HIS A 113 10.23 -6.35 3.92
CA HIS A 113 9.24 -5.30 3.70
C HIS A 113 7.92 -5.56 4.43
N SER A 114 7.54 -6.82 4.66
CA SER A 114 6.35 -7.16 5.44
C SER A 114 6.44 -6.69 6.89
N MET A 115 7.67 -6.52 7.41
CA MET A 115 7.94 -6.06 8.79
C MET A 115 7.78 -4.54 8.99
N LEU A 116 7.32 -3.78 7.99
CA LEU A 116 7.29 -2.31 8.07
C LEU A 116 5.88 -1.76 8.30
N TRP A 117 4.89 -2.15 7.51
CA TRP A 117 3.57 -1.54 7.56
C TRP A 117 2.78 -1.82 8.86
N PRO A 118 2.61 -3.07 9.33
CA PRO A 118 1.87 -3.35 10.55
C PRO A 118 2.40 -2.61 11.79
N PRO A 119 3.73 -2.60 12.05
CA PRO A 119 4.26 -1.85 13.19
C PRO A 119 4.15 -0.32 13.02
N ILE A 120 4.19 0.23 11.79
CA ILE A 120 3.94 1.66 11.57
C ILE A 120 2.51 2.02 11.98
N VAL A 121 1.51 1.25 11.53
CA VAL A 121 0.10 1.48 11.87
C VAL A 121 -0.11 1.36 13.39
N ARG A 122 0.46 0.34 14.03
CA ARG A 122 0.40 0.18 15.49
C ARG A 122 1.05 1.35 16.23
N LEU A 123 2.24 1.76 15.81
CA LEU A 123 2.98 2.87 16.44
C LEU A 123 2.19 4.18 16.37
N LEU A 124 1.63 4.50 15.21
CA LEU A 124 0.81 5.70 15.04
C LEU A 124 -0.48 5.63 15.86
N SER A 125 -1.13 4.46 15.91
CA SER A 125 -2.41 4.28 16.63
C SER A 125 -2.24 4.34 18.14
N SER A 126 -1.08 3.94 18.68
CA SER A 126 -0.79 4.00 20.12
C SER A 126 -0.27 5.37 20.59
N THR A 127 0.26 6.18 19.65
CA THR A 127 0.95 7.44 20.00
C THR A 127 0.11 8.68 19.71
N LEU A 128 -0.85 8.60 18.77
CA LEU A 128 -1.55 9.76 18.22
C LEU A 128 -3.07 9.64 18.39
N ASP A 129 -3.71 10.79 18.72
CA ASP A 129 -5.17 10.93 18.65
C ASP A 129 -5.69 10.79 17.20
N ASP A 130 -7.01 10.76 16.99
CA ASP A 130 -7.60 10.50 15.67
C ASP A 130 -7.23 11.55 14.63
N GLU A 131 -7.15 12.83 14.98
CA GLU A 131 -6.83 13.91 14.05
C GLU A 131 -5.34 13.85 13.65
N CYS A 132 -4.45 13.65 14.63
CA CYS A 132 -3.01 13.51 14.40
C CYS A 132 -2.67 12.20 13.67
N TYR A 133 -3.39 11.11 13.96
CA TYR A 133 -3.25 9.83 13.24
C TYR A 133 -3.57 10.00 11.76
N SER A 134 -4.72 10.59 11.42
CA SER A 134 -5.12 10.85 10.04
C SER A 134 -4.08 11.72 9.33
N TYR A 135 -3.59 12.77 9.99
CA TYR A 135 -2.52 13.61 9.47
C TYR A 135 -1.25 12.82 9.15
N ALA A 136 -0.84 11.92 10.06
CA ALA A 136 0.39 11.15 9.93
C ALA A 136 0.27 10.05 8.88
N ILE A 137 -0.82 9.27 8.87
CA ILE A 137 -0.99 8.12 7.97
C ILE A 137 -1.06 8.54 6.50
N VAL A 138 -1.68 9.69 6.20
CA VAL A 138 -1.69 10.27 4.85
C VAL A 138 -0.26 10.58 4.38
N ARG A 139 0.56 11.18 5.24
CA ARG A 139 1.96 11.51 4.90
C ARG A 139 2.81 10.28 4.73
N VAL A 140 2.65 9.30 5.61
CA VAL A 140 3.32 7.99 5.45
C VAL A 140 2.98 7.37 4.10
N SER A 141 1.70 7.40 3.71
CA SER A 141 1.25 6.90 2.41
C SER A 141 1.86 7.67 1.24
N TRP A 142 2.09 8.99 1.37
CA TRP A 142 2.82 9.77 0.36
C TRP A 142 4.23 9.23 0.09
N GLY A 143 4.89 8.64 1.09
CA GLY A 143 6.20 8.03 0.94
C GLY A 143 6.23 6.99 -0.19
N SER A 144 5.20 6.15 -0.30
CA SER A 144 5.09 5.16 -1.38
C SER A 144 4.90 5.80 -2.75
N SER A 145 4.02 6.80 -2.85
CA SER A 145 3.77 7.50 -4.12
C SER A 145 5.00 8.27 -4.61
N ILE A 146 5.68 8.98 -3.70
CA ILE A 146 6.92 9.71 -4.02
C ILE A 146 8.01 8.75 -4.50
N ALA A 147 8.18 7.59 -3.82
CA ALA A 147 9.12 6.57 -4.23
C ALA A 147 8.82 6.01 -5.63
N THR A 148 7.54 5.75 -5.90
CA THR A 148 7.09 5.25 -7.20
C THR A 148 7.34 6.27 -8.29
N ILE A 149 6.93 7.53 -8.11
CA ILE A 149 7.14 8.62 -9.06
C ILE A 149 8.65 8.78 -9.33
N LEU A 150 9.47 8.80 -8.27
CA LEU A 150 10.92 8.96 -8.39
C LEU A 150 11.54 7.84 -9.22
N LEU A 151 11.23 6.58 -8.91
CA LEU A 151 11.81 5.44 -9.62
C LEU A 151 11.37 5.41 -11.09
N TYR A 152 10.10 5.56 -11.40
CA TYR A 152 9.63 5.55 -12.79
C TYR A 152 10.14 6.74 -13.61
N SER A 153 10.44 7.88 -12.98
CA SER A 153 10.98 9.06 -13.67
C SER A 153 12.51 9.01 -13.80
N VAL A 154 13.21 8.55 -12.76
CA VAL A 154 14.68 8.67 -12.68
C VAL A 154 15.40 7.42 -13.17
N CYS A 155 14.87 6.21 -12.90
CA CYS A 155 15.56 4.98 -13.35
C CYS A 155 15.82 4.91 -14.86
N PRO A 156 14.87 5.28 -15.76
CA PRO A 156 15.15 5.28 -17.19
C PRO A 156 16.32 6.19 -17.59
N MET A 157 16.48 7.33 -16.90
CA MET A 157 17.59 8.27 -17.15
C MET A 157 18.91 7.68 -16.64
N LEU A 158 18.92 7.10 -15.44
CA LEU A 158 20.12 6.49 -14.84
C LEU A 158 20.58 5.27 -15.63
N LEU A 159 19.67 4.46 -16.16
CA LEU A 159 19.98 3.27 -16.97
C LEU A 159 20.72 3.60 -18.29
N ARG A 160 20.79 4.87 -18.69
CA ARG A 160 21.60 5.32 -19.85
C ARG A 160 23.08 5.47 -19.51
N VAL A 161 23.42 5.66 -18.23
CA VAL A 161 24.78 6.00 -17.78
C VAL A 161 25.37 4.99 -16.78
N MET A 162 24.54 4.12 -16.20
CA MET A 162 24.97 3.13 -15.21
C MET A 162 24.17 1.83 -15.32
N SER A 163 24.70 0.75 -14.70
CA SER A 163 24.05 -0.55 -14.64
C SER A 163 22.83 -0.54 -13.72
N TRP A 164 21.85 -1.41 -13.96
CA TRP A 164 20.74 -1.63 -13.04
C TRP A 164 21.21 -2.08 -11.65
N ARG A 165 22.36 -2.77 -11.56
CA ARG A 165 22.97 -3.17 -10.29
C ARG A 165 23.42 -1.97 -9.48
N ASP A 166 24.02 -0.96 -10.10
CA ASP A 166 24.46 0.27 -9.44
C ASP A 166 23.26 1.05 -8.89
N ILE A 167 22.15 1.08 -9.62
CA ILE A 167 20.90 1.71 -9.17
C ILE A 167 20.32 1.00 -7.92
N ILE A 168 20.39 -0.34 -7.87
CA ILE A 168 19.99 -1.10 -6.69
C ILE A 168 20.88 -0.75 -5.49
N LEU A 169 22.19 -0.59 -5.67
CA LEU A 169 23.09 -0.14 -4.60
C LEU A 169 22.78 1.28 -4.12
N ILE A 170 22.44 2.19 -5.02
CA ILE A 170 21.99 3.55 -4.65
C ILE A 170 20.72 3.45 -3.80
N CYS A 171 19.75 2.63 -4.17
CA CYS A 171 18.53 2.39 -3.38
C CYS A 171 18.88 1.82 -1.99
N ALA A 172 19.82 0.87 -1.90
CA ALA A 172 20.30 0.33 -0.64
C ALA A 172 20.98 1.41 0.23
N ALA A 173 21.83 2.24 -0.35
CA ALA A 173 22.50 3.33 0.35
C ALA A 173 21.49 4.35 0.94
N ILE A 174 20.46 4.72 0.17
CA ILE A 174 19.35 5.55 0.67
C ILE A 174 18.60 4.84 1.80
N GLY A 175 18.34 3.53 1.67
CA GLY A 175 17.72 2.71 2.72
C GLY A 175 18.51 2.72 4.02
N ILE A 176 19.84 2.55 3.94
CA ILE A 176 20.77 2.61 5.08
C ILE A 176 20.78 4.01 5.72
N LEU A 177 20.85 5.07 4.92
CA LEU A 177 20.78 6.44 5.43
C LEU A 177 19.49 6.66 6.23
N ILE A 178 18.36 6.24 5.69
CA ILE A 178 17.05 6.38 6.37
C ILE A 178 16.97 5.48 7.61
N LEU A 179 17.57 4.30 7.60
CA LEU A 179 17.73 3.46 8.80
C LEU A 179 18.50 4.19 9.90
N PHE A 180 19.62 4.85 9.58
CA PHE A 180 20.39 5.68 10.54
C PHE A 180 19.53 6.83 11.09
N LEU A 181 18.83 7.56 10.22
CA LEU A 181 17.91 8.62 10.65
C LEU A 181 16.82 8.06 11.58
N TRP A 182 16.24 6.88 11.25
CA TRP A 182 15.27 6.22 12.11
C TRP A 182 15.85 5.85 13.47
N VAL A 183 17.03 5.26 13.53
CA VAL A 183 17.68 4.87 14.80
C VAL A 183 17.95 6.08 15.70
N ILE A 184 18.42 7.19 15.13
CA ILE A 184 18.77 8.41 15.87
C ILE A 184 17.50 9.16 16.33
N PHE A 185 16.62 9.50 15.40
CA PHE A 185 15.50 10.39 15.67
C PHE A 185 14.30 9.70 16.31
N SER A 186 14.08 8.40 16.07
CA SER A 186 12.96 7.70 16.68
C SER A 186 13.06 7.67 18.20
N LYS A 187 14.27 7.51 18.78
CA LYS A 187 14.46 7.65 20.23
C LYS A 187 13.91 8.97 20.73
N LYS A 188 14.39 10.08 20.16
CA LYS A 188 14.06 11.44 20.62
C LYS A 188 12.56 11.75 20.49
N LEU A 189 11.90 11.25 19.43
CA LEU A 189 10.50 11.53 19.17
C LEU A 189 9.54 10.69 20.02
N PHE A 190 9.96 9.49 20.50
CA PHE A 190 9.12 8.55 21.22
C PHE A 190 9.50 8.37 22.71
N ILE A 191 10.66 8.88 23.19
CA ILE A 191 11.12 8.77 24.60
C ILE A 191 10.31 9.65 25.57
N HIS A 192 9.58 10.65 25.12
CA HIS A 192 8.79 11.52 26.01
C HIS A 192 7.63 10.82 26.71
N GLU A 193 7.33 9.56 26.36
CA GLU A 193 6.35 8.72 27.07
C GLU A 193 6.91 8.04 28.32
N SER A 194 8.24 7.90 28.44
CA SER A 194 8.88 7.24 29.60
C SER A 194 9.20 8.21 30.74
N SER A 195 9.26 9.50 30.48
CA SER A 195 9.68 10.50 31.49
C SER A 195 8.55 11.37 32.03
N THR A 196 7.35 11.28 31.47
CA THR A 196 6.13 11.92 32.01
C THR A 196 5.21 10.94 32.75
N GLY A 197 5.62 9.68 32.89
CA GLY A 197 4.86 8.60 33.53
C GLY A 197 5.11 8.44 35.04
N GLU A 198 5.85 9.36 35.71
CA GLU A 198 5.97 9.35 37.18
C GLU A 198 5.09 10.41 37.89
N ALA A 199 4.24 11.12 37.14
CA ALA A 199 3.24 12.00 37.75
C ALA A 199 1.87 11.68 37.17
N GLU A 200 1.05 10.97 37.97
CA GLU A 200 -0.39 10.77 37.87
C GLU A 200 -0.95 10.00 36.66
N GLY A 201 -1.11 8.68 36.82
CA GLY A 201 -2.36 7.98 36.49
C GLY A 201 -2.67 7.67 35.03
N ASN A 202 -1.73 7.76 34.05
CA ASN A 202 -1.92 7.16 32.74
C ASN A 202 -0.75 6.25 32.38
N THR A 203 -0.73 5.09 32.96
CA THR A 203 0.04 3.92 32.53
C THR A 203 -0.21 3.69 31.04
N PRO A 204 0.79 3.36 30.21
CA PRO A 204 0.55 2.80 28.87
C PRO A 204 -0.43 1.65 29.05
N ALA A 205 -1.55 1.70 28.33
CA ALA A 205 -2.72 0.84 28.54
C ALA A 205 -2.27 -0.54 29.02
N ASN A 206 -2.61 -0.80 30.26
CA ASN A 206 -2.21 -1.97 31.03
C ASN A 206 -2.30 -3.20 30.14
N VAL A 207 -1.19 -3.88 29.87
CA VAL A 207 -1.12 -5.13 29.07
C VAL A 207 -2.09 -6.19 29.63
N ASN A 208 -2.62 -5.97 30.82
CA ASN A 208 -3.49 -6.87 31.55
C ASN A 208 -5.00 -6.65 31.36
N SER A 209 -5.44 -5.68 30.55
CA SER A 209 -6.89 -5.45 30.26
C SER A 209 -7.18 -5.27 28.79
N THR A 210 -6.69 -6.16 27.93
CA THR A 210 -7.15 -6.22 26.55
C THR A 210 -8.59 -6.70 26.53
N LEU A 211 -9.49 -5.87 25.99
CA LEU A 211 -10.89 -6.25 25.85
C LEU A 211 -11.04 -7.35 24.78
N PRO A 212 -11.75 -8.44 25.08
CA PRO A 212 -12.00 -9.48 24.10
C PRO A 212 -12.83 -8.93 22.94
N ILE A 213 -12.50 -9.35 21.72
CA ILE A 213 -13.23 -8.95 20.52
C ILE A 213 -14.60 -9.63 20.53
N PRO A 214 -15.70 -8.88 20.42
CA PRO A 214 -17.05 -9.45 20.38
C PRO A 214 -17.23 -10.37 19.16
N LYS A 215 -17.87 -11.55 19.36
CA LYS A 215 -18.04 -12.52 18.27
C LYS A 215 -18.80 -11.99 17.05
N TYR A 216 -19.76 -11.07 17.25
CA TYR A 216 -20.51 -10.48 16.12
C TYR A 216 -19.67 -9.64 15.16
N VAL A 217 -18.43 -9.28 15.54
CA VAL A 217 -17.49 -8.52 14.70
C VAL A 217 -16.93 -9.37 13.56
N PHE A 218 -16.94 -10.71 13.69
CA PHE A 218 -16.39 -11.57 12.63
C PHE A 218 -17.11 -11.41 11.28
N ILE A 219 -18.44 -11.20 11.28
CA ILE A 219 -19.20 -11.02 10.04
C ILE A 219 -18.79 -9.73 9.31
N PRO A 220 -18.83 -8.52 9.91
CA PRO A 220 -18.36 -7.32 9.23
C PRO A 220 -16.86 -7.37 8.89
N MET A 221 -16.04 -8.06 9.65
CA MET A 221 -14.63 -8.29 9.30
C MET A 221 -14.48 -9.09 8.00
N ILE A 222 -15.22 -10.20 7.84
CA ILE A 222 -15.18 -10.99 6.60
C ILE A 222 -15.63 -10.14 5.41
N LEU A 223 -16.69 -9.34 5.56
CA LEU A 223 -17.14 -8.43 4.50
C LEU A 223 -16.08 -7.36 4.18
N ILE A 224 -15.44 -6.78 5.20
CA ILE A 224 -14.34 -5.83 5.01
C ILE A 224 -13.15 -6.50 4.29
N MET A 225 -12.77 -7.71 4.69
CA MET A 225 -11.70 -8.47 4.03
C MET A 225 -12.04 -8.76 2.56
N LEU A 226 -13.28 -9.13 2.27
CA LEU A 226 -13.74 -9.31 0.89
C LEU A 226 -13.69 -7.99 0.10
N GLY A 227 -14.13 -6.87 0.70
CA GLY A 227 -13.97 -5.54 0.11
C GLY A 227 -12.51 -5.19 -0.18
N ILE A 228 -11.58 -5.56 0.71
CA ILE A 228 -10.14 -5.35 0.51
C ILE A 228 -9.58 -6.25 -0.62
N ILE A 229 -10.04 -7.49 -0.74
CA ILE A 229 -9.66 -8.37 -1.86
C ILE A 229 -10.09 -7.74 -3.18
N LEU A 230 -11.35 -7.28 -3.28
CA LEU A 230 -11.87 -6.60 -4.48
C LEU A 230 -11.12 -5.29 -4.78
N GLN A 231 -10.75 -4.54 -3.74
CA GLN A 231 -9.89 -3.37 -3.87
C GLN A 231 -8.50 -3.74 -4.41
N GLY A 232 -7.91 -4.82 -3.92
CA GLY A 232 -6.61 -5.32 -4.38
C GLY A 232 -6.65 -5.78 -5.84
N MET A 233 -7.74 -6.43 -6.26
CA MET A 233 -7.98 -6.77 -7.67
C MET A 233 -7.96 -5.54 -8.57
N LEU A 234 -8.64 -4.47 -8.19
CA LEU A 234 -8.64 -3.23 -8.97
C LEU A 234 -7.28 -2.53 -8.91
N ARG A 235 -6.64 -2.43 -7.72
CA ARG A 235 -5.39 -1.70 -7.56
C ARG A 235 -4.29 -2.24 -8.47
N ASP A 236 -3.92 -3.48 -8.27
CA ASP A 236 -2.77 -4.05 -8.98
C ASP A 236 -3.18 -4.56 -10.37
N GLY A 237 -4.42 -5.06 -10.50
CA GLY A 237 -4.96 -5.49 -11.77
C GLY A 237 -5.09 -4.35 -12.79
N VAL A 238 -5.58 -3.17 -12.38
CA VAL A 238 -5.63 -2.01 -13.30
C VAL A 238 -4.23 -1.45 -13.53
N THR A 239 -3.45 -1.23 -12.46
CA THR A 239 -2.12 -0.58 -12.56
C THR A 239 -1.16 -1.35 -13.46
N ASN A 240 -1.13 -2.67 -13.35
CA ASN A 240 -0.19 -3.51 -14.11
C ASN A 240 -0.50 -3.53 -15.61
N TRP A 241 -1.76 -3.29 -15.99
CA TRP A 241 -2.20 -3.40 -17.38
C TRP A 241 -2.42 -2.06 -18.09
N ILE A 242 -2.14 -0.91 -17.42
CA ILE A 242 -2.22 0.41 -18.06
C ILE A 242 -1.34 0.50 -19.31
N PRO A 243 -0.04 0.13 -19.27
CA PRO A 243 0.80 0.24 -20.46
C PRO A 243 0.26 -0.55 -21.64
N SER A 244 -0.17 -1.82 -21.41
CA SER A 244 -0.72 -2.67 -22.45
C SER A 244 -2.04 -2.13 -23.00
N LEU A 245 -2.94 -1.65 -22.13
CA LEU A 245 -4.19 -1.01 -22.55
C LEU A 245 -3.91 0.19 -23.48
N LEU A 246 -2.96 1.05 -23.11
CA LEU A 246 -2.62 2.24 -23.88
C LEU A 246 -1.95 1.88 -25.22
N SER A 247 -1.04 0.94 -25.22
CA SER A 247 -0.32 0.51 -26.42
C SER A 247 -1.25 -0.22 -27.39
N GLU A 248 -2.04 -1.20 -26.90
CA GLU A 248 -2.87 -2.04 -27.75
C GLU A 248 -4.17 -1.35 -28.22
N SER A 249 -4.79 -0.50 -27.37
CA SER A 249 -6.04 0.17 -27.74
C SER A 249 -5.84 1.50 -28.48
N PHE A 250 -4.69 2.17 -28.28
CA PHE A 250 -4.47 3.51 -28.83
C PHE A 250 -3.20 3.62 -29.67
N GLY A 251 -2.42 2.56 -29.85
CA GLY A 251 -1.19 2.55 -30.66
C GLY A 251 -0.08 3.42 -30.08
N ILE A 252 -0.10 3.71 -28.78
CA ILE A 252 0.94 4.49 -28.12
C ILE A 252 2.20 3.63 -28.01
N ALA A 253 3.38 4.23 -28.26
CA ALA A 253 4.65 3.54 -28.04
C ALA A 253 4.77 3.04 -26.58
N GLU A 254 5.32 1.84 -26.41
CA GLU A 254 5.40 1.19 -25.09
C GLU A 254 6.11 2.08 -24.05
N GLU A 255 7.15 2.80 -24.47
CA GLU A 255 7.90 3.73 -23.62
C GLU A 255 7.02 4.89 -23.10
N ASP A 256 6.21 5.50 -23.96
CA ASP A 256 5.29 6.59 -23.61
C ASP A 256 4.14 6.08 -22.74
N ALA A 257 3.66 4.87 -22.98
CA ALA A 257 2.63 4.21 -22.19
C ALA A 257 3.13 3.90 -20.75
N ILE A 258 4.39 3.49 -20.60
CA ILE A 258 5.04 3.32 -19.30
C ILE A 258 5.16 4.67 -18.58
N PHE A 259 5.59 5.72 -19.29
CA PHE A 259 5.71 7.06 -18.72
C PHE A 259 4.35 7.61 -18.28
N ALA A 260 3.28 7.35 -19.04
CA ALA A 260 1.92 7.73 -18.67
C ALA A 260 1.46 7.13 -17.33
N SER A 261 2.07 5.99 -16.91
CA SER A 261 1.79 5.36 -15.62
C SER A 261 2.27 6.17 -14.40
N VAL A 262 3.02 7.25 -14.59
CA VAL A 262 3.35 8.22 -13.53
C VAL A 262 2.12 9.02 -13.10
N ILE A 263 1.19 9.30 -14.03
CA ILE A 263 -0.02 10.10 -13.76
C ILE A 263 -0.88 9.45 -12.66
N PRO A 264 -1.24 8.16 -12.70
CA PRO A 264 -1.93 7.49 -11.62
C PRO A 264 -1.24 7.57 -10.25
N ALA A 265 0.10 7.57 -10.21
CA ALA A 265 0.84 7.70 -8.95
C ALA A 265 0.70 9.10 -8.34
N ILE A 266 0.65 10.14 -9.17
CA ILE A 266 0.37 11.52 -8.73
C ILE A 266 -1.07 11.62 -8.19
N PHE A 267 -2.04 11.06 -8.91
CA PHE A 267 -3.44 11.05 -8.49
C PHE A 267 -3.64 10.27 -7.18
N SER A 268 -2.91 9.16 -6.98
CA SER A 268 -2.95 8.40 -5.73
C SER A 268 -2.43 9.23 -4.54
N MET A 269 -1.39 10.02 -4.72
CA MET A 269 -0.86 10.91 -3.69
C MET A 269 -1.90 11.96 -3.26
N VAL A 270 -2.57 12.59 -4.23
CA VAL A 270 -3.64 13.57 -3.96
C VAL A 270 -4.84 12.88 -3.30
N SER A 271 -5.18 11.67 -3.73
CA SER A 271 -6.33 10.92 -3.26
C SER A 271 -6.26 10.60 -1.75
N PHE A 272 -5.10 10.28 -1.22
CA PHE A 272 -4.94 10.06 0.22
C PHE A 272 -5.39 11.26 1.05
N TYR A 273 -5.07 12.47 0.62
CA TYR A 273 -5.50 13.70 1.30
C TYR A 273 -6.99 13.96 1.12
N VAL A 274 -7.49 13.85 -0.11
CA VAL A 274 -8.90 14.13 -0.46
C VAL A 274 -9.83 13.17 0.29
N PHE A 275 -9.54 11.86 0.28
CA PHE A 275 -10.40 10.88 0.92
C PHE A 275 -10.28 10.88 2.45
N ASP A 276 -9.12 11.23 3.02
CA ASP A 276 -9.01 11.50 4.45
C ASP A 276 -9.88 12.70 4.86
N LEU A 277 -9.87 13.77 4.07
CA LEU A 277 -10.70 14.95 4.30
C LEU A 277 -12.20 14.61 4.19
N LEU A 278 -12.58 13.83 3.17
CA LEU A 278 -13.95 13.35 2.95
C LEU A 278 -14.42 12.49 4.13
N HIS A 279 -13.56 11.58 4.59
CA HIS A 279 -13.84 10.74 5.77
C HIS A 279 -14.07 11.57 7.04
N ARG A 280 -13.16 12.50 7.33
CA ARG A 280 -13.26 13.31 8.57
C ARG A 280 -14.39 14.32 8.57
N LYS A 281 -14.69 14.95 7.42
CA LYS A 281 -15.68 16.03 7.34
C LYS A 281 -17.09 15.56 6.98
N VAL A 282 -17.22 14.52 6.15
CA VAL A 282 -18.51 14.11 5.57
C VAL A 282 -18.91 12.71 6.04
N PHE A 283 -18.11 11.71 5.79
CA PHE A 283 -18.45 10.31 6.04
C PHE A 283 -17.64 9.75 7.21
N ARG A 284 -18.01 10.08 8.43
CA ARG A 284 -17.29 9.66 9.66
C ARG A 284 -17.19 8.15 9.88
N ASN A 285 -17.85 7.34 9.06
CA ASN A 285 -17.73 5.88 9.06
C ASN A 285 -16.82 5.44 7.90
N GLU A 286 -15.70 4.82 8.21
CA GLU A 286 -14.66 4.42 7.26
C GLU A 286 -15.15 3.38 6.24
N VAL A 287 -16.03 2.45 6.65
CA VAL A 287 -16.61 1.42 5.76
C VAL A 287 -17.64 2.05 4.82
N PHE A 288 -18.47 2.98 5.31
CA PHE A 288 -19.39 3.72 4.46
C PHE A 288 -18.64 4.64 3.48
N CYS A 289 -17.59 5.31 3.94
CA CYS A 289 -16.72 6.10 3.08
C CYS A 289 -16.13 5.22 1.94
N SER A 290 -15.67 4.02 2.27
CA SER A 290 -15.17 3.05 1.27
C SER A 290 -16.26 2.64 0.27
N ALA A 291 -17.50 2.44 0.73
CA ALA A 291 -18.62 2.16 -0.18
C ALA A 291 -18.86 3.29 -1.18
N VAL A 292 -18.86 4.55 -0.70
CA VAL A 292 -19.00 5.73 -1.58
C VAL A 292 -17.86 5.81 -2.59
N ILE A 293 -16.62 5.53 -2.15
CA ILE A 293 -15.46 5.54 -3.04
C ILE A 293 -15.53 4.40 -4.07
N PHE A 294 -16.01 3.20 -3.71
CA PHE A 294 -16.30 2.14 -4.67
C PHE A 294 -17.35 2.57 -5.71
N GLY A 295 -18.39 3.30 -5.28
CA GLY A 295 -19.36 3.92 -6.19
C GLY A 295 -18.71 4.89 -7.17
N GLY A 296 -17.77 5.71 -6.72
CA GLY A 296 -16.95 6.57 -7.58
C GLY A 296 -16.10 5.75 -8.57
N SER A 297 -15.45 4.68 -8.10
CA SER A 297 -14.68 3.77 -8.96
C SER A 297 -15.55 3.10 -10.02
N LEU A 298 -16.78 2.69 -9.66
CA LEU A 298 -17.78 2.15 -10.61
C LEU A 298 -18.13 3.19 -11.68
N ALA A 299 -18.42 4.43 -11.28
CA ALA A 299 -18.74 5.50 -12.23
C ALA A 299 -17.59 5.77 -13.21
N PHE A 300 -16.34 5.80 -12.71
CA PHE A 300 -15.17 5.97 -13.59
C PHE A 300 -14.92 4.75 -14.47
N ALA A 301 -15.12 3.52 -13.98
CA ALA A 301 -14.96 2.32 -14.79
C ALA A 301 -16.02 2.24 -15.90
N THR A 302 -17.27 2.62 -15.63
CA THR A 302 -18.33 2.71 -16.66
C THR A 302 -18.05 3.82 -17.67
N ALA A 303 -17.54 4.99 -17.22
CA ALA A 303 -17.10 6.05 -18.11
C ALA A 303 -15.93 5.60 -18.99
N MET A 304 -14.97 4.84 -18.44
CA MET A 304 -13.86 4.28 -19.18
C MET A 304 -14.35 3.30 -20.28
N TYR A 305 -15.33 2.47 -19.96
CA TYR A 305 -15.95 1.58 -20.93
C TYR A 305 -16.59 2.37 -22.10
N ALA A 306 -17.32 3.43 -21.80
CA ALA A 306 -17.93 4.29 -22.83
C ALA A 306 -16.86 5.01 -23.68
N VAL A 307 -15.80 5.51 -23.09
CA VAL A 307 -14.68 6.15 -23.81
C VAL A 307 -13.98 5.16 -24.73
N ASN A 308 -13.71 3.96 -24.25
CA ASN A 308 -13.07 2.91 -25.05
C ASN A 308 -13.92 2.49 -26.27
N MET A 309 -15.26 2.51 -26.14
CA MET A 309 -16.18 2.12 -27.20
C MET A 309 -16.50 3.26 -28.18
N MET A 310 -16.53 4.53 -27.73
CA MET A 310 -17.13 5.62 -28.51
C MET A 310 -16.13 6.70 -28.94
N LEU A 311 -15.11 6.98 -28.14
CA LEU A 311 -14.28 8.18 -28.31
C LEU A 311 -12.83 7.89 -28.69
N SER A 312 -12.31 6.70 -28.40
CA SER A 312 -10.92 6.26 -28.66
C SER A 312 -9.85 7.31 -28.29
N SER A 313 -10.04 8.02 -27.15
CA SER A 313 -9.13 9.07 -26.69
C SER A 313 -8.17 8.56 -25.63
N ALA A 314 -6.89 8.46 -25.96
CA ALA A 314 -5.84 8.02 -25.05
C ALA A 314 -5.70 8.94 -23.80
N VAL A 315 -5.73 10.25 -24.00
CA VAL A 315 -5.58 11.22 -22.90
C VAL A 315 -6.73 11.08 -21.89
N LEU A 316 -7.96 10.99 -22.37
CA LEU A 316 -9.14 10.83 -21.53
C LEU A 316 -9.10 9.48 -20.80
N SER A 317 -8.64 8.41 -21.48
CA SER A 317 -8.46 7.09 -20.88
C SER A 317 -7.44 7.10 -19.73
N VAL A 318 -6.30 7.74 -19.91
CA VAL A 318 -5.28 7.89 -18.85
C VAL A 318 -5.85 8.63 -17.64
N LEU A 319 -6.58 9.73 -17.85
CA LEU A 319 -7.19 10.50 -16.77
C LEU A 319 -8.26 9.70 -16.00
N ILE A 320 -9.13 8.99 -16.73
CA ILE A 320 -10.17 8.18 -16.09
C ILE A 320 -9.56 7.01 -15.31
N VAL A 321 -8.57 6.33 -15.88
CA VAL A 321 -7.84 5.26 -15.16
C VAL A 321 -7.11 5.82 -13.94
N ALA A 322 -6.51 7.00 -14.01
CA ALA A 322 -5.92 7.66 -12.86
C ALA A 322 -6.95 7.95 -11.75
N MET A 323 -8.19 8.31 -12.11
CA MET A 323 -9.28 8.48 -11.15
C MET A 323 -9.73 7.15 -10.53
N ILE A 324 -9.79 6.06 -11.30
CA ILE A 324 -10.06 4.71 -10.75
C ILE A 324 -8.99 4.36 -9.72
N ILE A 325 -7.71 4.55 -10.05
CA ILE A 325 -6.59 4.24 -9.14
C ILE A 325 -6.61 5.17 -7.92
N ALA A 326 -6.94 6.44 -8.07
CA ALA A 326 -7.14 7.36 -6.96
C ALA A 326 -8.22 6.85 -5.99
N CYS A 327 -9.38 6.42 -6.50
CA CYS A 327 -10.44 5.82 -5.69
C CYS A 327 -9.95 4.58 -4.94
N VAL A 328 -9.26 3.69 -5.63
CA VAL A 328 -8.74 2.44 -5.04
C VAL A 328 -7.74 2.71 -3.91
N HIS A 329 -6.88 3.72 -4.04
CA HIS A 329 -5.98 4.15 -2.96
C HIS A 329 -6.74 4.81 -1.79
N GLY A 330 -7.85 5.49 -2.06
CA GLY A 330 -8.76 5.98 -1.02
C GLY A 330 -9.39 4.85 -0.21
N ILE A 331 -9.86 3.78 -0.87
CA ILE A 331 -10.38 2.58 -0.20
C ILE A 331 -9.27 1.92 0.63
N ASN A 332 -8.06 1.81 0.08
CA ASN A 332 -6.89 1.29 0.79
C ASN A 332 -6.63 2.07 2.09
N LEU A 333 -6.64 3.40 2.03
CA LEU A 333 -6.47 4.25 3.21
C LEU A 333 -7.54 3.96 4.27
N MET A 334 -8.80 3.85 3.88
CA MET A 334 -9.91 3.62 4.83
C MET A 334 -9.84 2.22 5.44
N LEU A 335 -9.77 1.17 4.63
CA LEU A 335 -9.92 -0.20 5.13
C LEU A 335 -8.63 -0.79 5.71
N ILE A 336 -7.46 -0.41 5.20
CA ILE A 336 -6.18 -1.02 5.61
C ILE A 336 -5.43 -0.16 6.64
N SER A 337 -5.69 1.16 6.65
CA SER A 337 -5.00 2.07 7.57
C SER A 337 -5.90 2.53 8.72
N VAL A 338 -7.15 2.92 8.45
CA VAL A 338 -8.04 3.50 9.46
C VAL A 338 -8.79 2.43 10.26
N VAL A 339 -9.34 1.40 9.60
CA VAL A 339 -10.08 0.31 10.26
C VAL A 339 -9.26 -0.42 11.34
N PRO A 340 -7.98 -0.80 11.15
CA PRO A 340 -7.19 -1.49 12.17
C PRO A 340 -7.07 -0.72 13.49
N LYS A 341 -7.05 0.62 13.44
CA LYS A 341 -7.00 1.46 14.64
C LYS A 341 -8.19 1.21 15.59
N ARG A 342 -9.36 0.83 15.05
CA ARG A 342 -10.56 0.53 15.84
C ARG A 342 -10.41 -0.68 16.77
N PHE A 343 -9.37 -1.48 16.56
CA PHE A 343 -9.01 -2.63 17.39
C PHE A 343 -7.94 -2.31 18.46
N ALA A 344 -7.66 -1.02 18.71
CA ALA A 344 -6.64 -0.61 19.69
C ALA A 344 -6.90 -1.20 21.09
N LYS A 345 -8.15 -1.26 21.55
CA LYS A 345 -8.55 -1.83 22.85
C LYS A 345 -8.28 -3.33 22.97
N SER A 346 -8.18 -4.06 21.86
CA SER A 346 -7.83 -5.48 21.86
C SER A 346 -6.31 -5.74 21.86
N GLY A 347 -5.49 -4.70 21.70
CA GLY A 347 -4.05 -4.84 21.53
C GLY A 347 -3.62 -5.49 20.20
N LYS A 348 -4.53 -5.65 19.22
CA LYS A 348 -4.29 -6.40 17.97
C LYS A 348 -4.26 -5.53 16.72
N VAL A 349 -3.85 -4.29 16.83
CA VAL A 349 -3.80 -3.34 15.71
C VAL A 349 -2.88 -3.82 14.60
N ALA A 350 -1.67 -4.29 14.93
CA ALA A 350 -0.73 -4.78 13.94
C ALA A 350 -1.25 -6.07 13.27
N THR A 351 -1.87 -7.00 14.04
CA THR A 351 -2.50 -8.21 13.50
C THR A 351 -3.55 -7.86 12.43
N PHE A 352 -4.49 -6.96 12.74
CA PHE A 352 -5.51 -6.58 11.77
C PHE A 352 -4.95 -5.80 10.59
N SER A 353 -3.98 -4.92 10.82
CA SER A 353 -3.31 -4.20 9.73
C SER A 353 -2.60 -5.15 8.77
N GLY A 354 -1.87 -6.13 9.31
CA GLY A 354 -1.19 -7.16 8.51
C GLY A 354 -2.16 -8.06 7.75
N LEU A 355 -3.21 -8.55 8.42
CA LEU A 355 -4.25 -9.40 7.82
C LEU A 355 -4.97 -8.68 6.67
N PHE A 356 -5.39 -7.45 6.89
CA PHE A 356 -6.08 -6.65 5.86
C PHE A 356 -5.17 -6.34 4.69
N ASN A 357 -3.90 -6.00 4.96
CA ASN A 357 -2.96 -5.76 3.88
C ASN A 357 -2.68 -7.04 3.07
N ALA A 358 -2.59 -8.22 3.71
CA ALA A 358 -2.46 -9.50 3.01
C ALA A 358 -3.64 -9.77 2.05
N CYS A 359 -4.88 -9.43 2.45
CA CYS A 359 -6.05 -9.56 1.60
C CYS A 359 -5.93 -8.80 0.28
N THR A 360 -5.26 -7.63 0.28
CA THR A 360 -4.99 -6.90 -0.97
C THR A 360 -4.14 -7.71 -1.95
N TYR A 361 -3.13 -8.41 -1.44
CA TYR A 361 -2.24 -9.21 -2.29
C TYR A 361 -2.90 -10.50 -2.79
N ILE A 362 -3.87 -11.06 -2.06
CA ILE A 362 -4.72 -12.14 -2.57
C ILE A 362 -5.50 -11.63 -3.78
N GLY A 363 -6.13 -10.46 -3.68
CA GLY A 363 -6.84 -9.83 -4.79
C GLY A 363 -5.93 -9.58 -6.00
N ALA A 364 -4.76 -9.02 -5.79
CA ALA A 364 -3.77 -8.75 -6.82
C ALA A 364 -3.30 -10.02 -7.55
N ALA A 365 -3.03 -11.10 -6.79
CA ALA A 365 -2.58 -12.38 -7.34
C ALA A 365 -3.63 -13.03 -8.24
N VAL A 366 -4.92 -12.87 -7.92
CA VAL A 366 -6.03 -13.37 -8.75
C VAL A 366 -6.27 -12.48 -9.96
N ALA A 367 -6.28 -11.15 -9.79
CA ALA A 367 -6.68 -10.22 -10.84
C ALA A 367 -5.69 -10.15 -11.99
N THR A 368 -4.39 -10.18 -11.72
CA THR A 368 -3.37 -9.99 -12.76
C THR A 368 -3.48 -11.04 -13.89
N PRO A 369 -3.49 -12.35 -13.63
CA PRO A 369 -3.66 -13.35 -14.69
C PRO A 369 -5.07 -13.38 -15.27
N VAL A 370 -6.11 -13.10 -14.47
CA VAL A 370 -7.50 -13.10 -14.96
C VAL A 370 -7.72 -11.97 -15.97
N PHE A 371 -7.26 -10.76 -15.68
CA PHE A 371 -7.40 -9.63 -16.61
C PHE A 371 -6.56 -9.82 -17.88
N ALA A 372 -5.37 -10.40 -17.78
CA ALA A 372 -4.60 -10.79 -18.96
C ALA A 372 -5.41 -11.71 -19.85
N ARG A 373 -5.97 -12.77 -19.27
CA ARG A 373 -6.76 -13.75 -20.04
C ARG A 373 -8.01 -13.14 -20.65
N ILE A 374 -8.72 -12.27 -19.94
CA ILE A 374 -9.90 -11.58 -20.49
C ILE A 374 -9.49 -10.66 -21.64
N ALA A 375 -8.38 -9.91 -21.50
CA ALA A 375 -7.89 -9.03 -22.55
C ALA A 375 -7.49 -9.79 -23.81
N GLU A 376 -6.79 -10.92 -23.66
CA GLU A 376 -6.40 -11.79 -24.77
C GLU A 376 -7.60 -12.42 -25.53
N VAL A 377 -8.61 -12.90 -24.79
CA VAL A 377 -9.72 -13.68 -25.37
C VAL A 377 -10.88 -12.78 -25.82
N SER A 378 -11.19 -11.75 -25.03
CA SER A 378 -12.41 -10.94 -25.18
C SER A 378 -12.14 -9.45 -25.39
N GLY A 379 -10.86 -9.05 -25.38
CA GLY A 379 -10.42 -7.68 -25.61
C GLY A 379 -10.59 -6.75 -24.40
N TRP A 380 -10.08 -5.52 -24.56
CA TRP A 380 -10.04 -4.52 -23.50
C TRP A 380 -11.42 -4.04 -23.03
N GLY A 381 -12.43 -4.03 -23.92
CA GLY A 381 -13.79 -3.68 -23.52
C GLY A 381 -14.33 -4.57 -22.39
N MET A 382 -14.18 -5.90 -22.52
CA MET A 382 -14.59 -6.86 -21.48
C MET A 382 -13.74 -6.77 -20.22
N THR A 383 -12.46 -6.46 -20.36
CA THR A 383 -11.56 -6.24 -19.22
C THR A 383 -12.01 -5.02 -18.40
N ILE A 384 -12.33 -3.90 -19.06
CA ILE A 384 -12.83 -2.68 -18.38
C ILE A 384 -14.21 -2.94 -17.76
N LEU A 385 -15.09 -3.70 -18.42
CA LEU A 385 -16.36 -4.09 -17.84
C LEU A 385 -16.18 -4.93 -16.57
N SER A 386 -15.16 -5.81 -16.53
CA SER A 386 -14.85 -6.58 -15.33
C SER A 386 -14.41 -5.68 -14.17
N TRP A 387 -13.70 -4.56 -14.41
CA TRP A 387 -13.38 -3.56 -13.39
C TRP A 387 -14.63 -2.91 -12.80
N ALA A 388 -15.62 -2.58 -13.66
CA ALA A 388 -16.90 -2.05 -13.21
C ALA A 388 -17.66 -3.05 -12.33
N ILE A 389 -17.70 -4.33 -12.73
CA ILE A 389 -18.34 -5.40 -11.95
C ILE A 389 -17.67 -5.55 -10.57
N ILE A 390 -16.33 -5.55 -10.50
CA ILE A 390 -15.59 -5.65 -9.23
C ILE A 390 -15.87 -4.43 -8.35
N ALA A 391 -15.93 -3.22 -8.92
CA ALA A 391 -16.28 -2.01 -8.19
C ALA A 391 -17.71 -2.07 -7.63
N LEU A 392 -18.67 -2.58 -8.41
CA LEU A 392 -20.06 -2.79 -7.98
C LEU A 392 -20.15 -3.81 -6.83
N LEU A 393 -19.43 -4.92 -6.93
CA LEU A 393 -19.36 -5.91 -5.84
C LEU A 393 -18.74 -5.32 -4.59
N GLY A 394 -17.68 -4.52 -4.72
CA GLY A 394 -17.04 -3.81 -3.60
C GLY A 394 -17.99 -2.82 -2.91
N LEU A 395 -18.75 -2.06 -3.70
CA LEU A 395 -19.82 -1.19 -3.20
C LEU A 395 -20.86 -1.98 -2.41
N ALA A 396 -21.38 -3.06 -2.97
CA ALA A 396 -22.42 -3.88 -2.33
C ALA A 396 -21.93 -4.51 -1.01
N VAL A 397 -20.72 -5.08 -1.03
CA VAL A 397 -20.10 -5.72 0.15
C VAL A 397 -19.85 -4.69 1.25
N CYS A 398 -19.32 -3.51 0.93
CA CYS A 398 -19.10 -2.46 1.91
C CYS A 398 -20.42 -1.93 2.47
N LEU A 399 -21.44 -1.70 1.64
CA LEU A 399 -22.77 -1.29 2.12
C LEU A 399 -23.38 -2.33 3.07
N GLY A 400 -23.25 -3.62 2.76
CA GLY A 400 -23.71 -4.71 3.63
C GLY A 400 -22.99 -4.74 4.98
N ALA A 401 -21.71 -4.34 5.02
CA ALA A 401 -20.93 -4.29 6.24
C ALA A 401 -21.28 -3.07 7.15
N VAL A 402 -21.78 -1.96 6.59
CA VAL A 402 -22.01 -0.69 7.32
C VAL A 402 -22.85 -0.84 8.58
N PRO A 403 -24.05 -1.49 8.60
CA PRO A 403 -24.87 -1.54 9.80
C PRO A 403 -24.18 -2.29 10.95
N LEU A 404 -23.53 -3.41 10.64
CA LEU A 404 -22.81 -4.22 11.63
C LEU A 404 -21.56 -3.49 12.14
N TRP A 405 -20.85 -2.78 11.24
CA TRP A 405 -19.69 -1.98 11.61
C TRP A 405 -20.06 -0.76 12.47
N LYS A 406 -21.19 -0.10 12.21
CA LYS A 406 -21.72 0.98 13.07
C LYS A 406 -22.00 0.46 14.48
N ARG A 407 -22.58 -0.74 14.63
CA ARG A 407 -22.81 -1.37 15.92
C ARG A 407 -21.50 -1.61 16.66
N PHE A 408 -20.49 -2.20 15.99
CA PHE A 408 -19.17 -2.44 16.59
C PHE A 408 -18.51 -1.12 17.06
N ARG A 409 -18.53 -0.08 16.25
CA ARG A 409 -17.97 1.20 16.65
C ARG A 409 -18.62 1.73 17.92
N ARG A 410 -19.94 1.76 17.96
CA ARG A 410 -20.69 2.28 19.10
C ARG A 410 -20.46 1.46 20.39
N GLU A 411 -20.42 0.14 20.28
CA GLU A 411 -20.39 -0.75 21.47
C GLU A 411 -18.96 -1.05 21.95
N TYR A 412 -17.96 -0.98 21.07
CA TYR A 412 -16.60 -1.41 21.39
C TYR A 412 -15.52 -0.35 21.15
N SER A 413 -15.53 0.32 20.02
CA SER A 413 -14.43 1.19 19.62
C SER A 413 -14.54 2.59 20.21
N ASP A 414 -15.71 3.22 20.10
CA ASP A 414 -15.92 4.63 20.41
C ASP A 414 -16.32 4.86 21.90
N ASN A 415 -16.66 3.80 22.64
CA ASN A 415 -16.82 3.81 24.12
C ASN A 415 -15.46 3.64 24.80
#